data_197e970e9543cb3dcbc591c96a2e92fa
#
_entry.id   197e970e9543cb3dcbc591c96a2e92fa
#
_cell.length_a   1.000
_cell.length_b   1.000
_cell.length_c   1.000
_cell.angle_alpha   90.00
_cell.angle_beta   90.00
_cell.angle_gamma   90.00
#
_symmetry.space_group_name_H-M   'P 1'
#
loop_
_entity.id
_entity.type
_entity.pdbx_description
1 polymer ?
#
loop_
_entity_poly.entity_id
_entity_poly.type
_entity_poly.pdbx_seq_one_letter_code
_entity_poly.pdbx_strand_id
1 'polypeptide(L)'
;MVDKSSIFGQNLIYYRKRAGWSLAELGRQLEGAGHTMHMTNLRRIESGERIPRIWEATALAEVLGVPVEAFTIDPSASESLAGVTDKLSELTDTTEKFIAAANEALNASEALSRVITEAERAGVPPKLLLEAREQLRECGGIMADNRLAIQ
;
A
#
# COMPACT_ATOMS: atom_id res chain seq x y z
N MET A 1 22.09 -22.16 20.05
CA MET A 1 21.29 -21.00 20.55
C MET A 1 21.57 -19.86 19.58
N VAL A 2 20.61 -19.47 18.74
CA VAL A 2 20.82 -18.38 17.77
C VAL A 2 20.94 -17.09 18.57
N ASP A 3 22.02 -16.33 18.35
CA ASP A 3 22.25 -15.07 19.05
C ASP A 3 21.27 -14.02 18.53
N LYS A 4 20.42 -13.50 19.41
CA LYS A 4 19.40 -12.49 19.09
C LYS A 4 19.97 -11.20 18.49
N SER A 5 21.22 -10.85 18.84
CA SER A 5 21.92 -9.70 18.23
C SER A 5 22.23 -9.94 16.76
N SER A 6 22.58 -11.19 16.41
CA SER A 6 22.82 -11.61 15.04
C SER A 6 21.52 -11.60 14.20
N ILE A 7 20.39 -12.03 14.78
CA ILE A 7 19.08 -11.98 14.10
C ILE A 7 18.71 -10.55 13.74
N PHE A 8 18.80 -9.62 14.70
CA PHE A 8 18.49 -8.21 14.44
C PHE A 8 19.36 -7.63 13.33
N GLY A 9 20.67 -7.86 13.40
CA GLY A 9 21.61 -7.36 12.40
C GLY A 9 21.35 -7.91 11.00
N GLN A 10 21.05 -9.20 10.89
CA GLN A 10 20.72 -9.84 9.61
C GLN A 10 19.44 -9.26 9.00
N ASN A 11 18.38 -9.08 9.79
CA ASN A 11 17.14 -8.48 9.35
C ASN A 11 17.35 -7.00 8.96
N LEU A 12 18.15 -6.24 9.70
CA LEU A 12 18.49 -4.87 9.34
C LEU A 12 19.18 -4.80 7.98
N ILE A 13 20.16 -5.66 7.72
CA ILE A 13 20.84 -5.77 6.43
C ILE A 13 19.82 -6.11 5.32
N TYR A 14 18.92 -7.06 5.61
CA TYR A 14 17.91 -7.51 4.65
C TYR A 14 16.98 -6.34 4.23
N TYR A 15 16.36 -5.65 5.20
CA TYR A 15 15.43 -4.56 4.90
C TYR A 15 16.11 -3.35 4.27
N ARG A 16 17.33 -3.01 4.71
CA ARG A 16 18.11 -1.95 4.09
C ARG A 16 18.44 -2.25 2.62
N LYS A 17 18.91 -3.46 2.33
CA LYS A 17 19.20 -3.88 0.95
C LYS A 17 17.95 -3.92 0.08
N ARG A 18 16.84 -4.34 0.63
CA ARG A 18 15.55 -4.35 -0.04
C ARG A 18 15.08 -2.92 -0.41
N ALA A 19 15.33 -1.94 0.45
CA ALA A 19 15.12 -0.53 0.16
C ALA A 19 16.12 0.04 -0.88
N GLY A 20 17.13 -0.75 -1.31
CA GLY A 20 18.17 -0.30 -2.23
C GLY A 20 19.21 0.60 -1.59
N TRP A 21 19.30 0.66 -0.27
CA TRP A 21 20.13 1.62 0.44
C TRP A 21 21.50 1.05 0.80
N SER A 22 22.52 1.89 0.65
CA SER A 22 23.81 1.70 1.31
C SER A 22 23.69 2.01 2.81
N LEU A 23 24.67 1.60 3.61
CA LEU A 23 24.69 1.94 5.02
C LEU A 23 24.76 3.48 5.25
N ALA A 24 25.45 4.20 4.36
CA ALA A 24 25.50 5.65 4.38
C ALA A 24 24.15 6.29 4.06
N GLU A 25 23.40 5.68 3.15
CA GLU A 25 22.03 6.13 2.83
C GLU A 25 21.11 5.93 4.02
N LEU A 26 21.13 4.76 4.67
CA LEU A 26 20.35 4.51 5.88
C LEU A 26 20.65 5.57 6.95
N GLY A 27 21.93 5.95 7.13
CA GLY A 27 22.31 7.03 8.05
C GLY A 27 21.68 8.37 7.68
N ARG A 28 21.65 8.73 6.39
CA ARG A 28 21.02 9.96 5.90
C ARG A 28 19.51 9.96 6.09
N GLN A 29 18.85 8.83 5.83
CA GLN A 29 17.41 8.69 6.02
C GLN A 29 17.03 8.82 7.50
N LEU A 30 17.82 8.24 8.41
CA LEU A 30 17.64 8.42 9.85
C LEU A 30 17.78 9.88 10.25
N GLU A 31 18.82 10.58 9.76
CA GLU A 31 19.02 12.00 10.04
C GLU A 31 17.88 12.87 9.50
N GLY A 32 17.39 12.58 8.29
CA GLY A 32 16.23 13.24 7.70
C GLY A 32 14.93 13.05 8.49
N ALA A 33 14.79 11.91 9.18
CA ALA A 33 13.67 11.61 10.08
C ALA A 33 13.89 12.16 11.52
N GLY A 34 14.98 12.91 11.77
CA GLY A 34 15.28 13.48 13.08
C GLY A 34 16.02 12.55 14.04
N HIS A 35 16.50 11.40 13.56
CA HIS A 35 17.23 10.42 14.35
C HIS A 35 18.72 10.44 14.01
N THR A 36 19.57 10.83 14.97
CA THR A 36 21.03 10.83 14.76
C THR A 36 21.63 9.51 15.21
N MET A 37 22.25 8.78 14.28
CA MET A 37 22.97 7.55 14.59
C MET A 37 24.32 7.52 13.86
N HIS A 38 25.42 7.36 14.62
CA HIS A 38 26.76 7.28 14.04
C HIS A 38 26.93 6.01 13.19
N MET A 39 27.58 6.15 12.03
CA MET A 39 27.88 5.05 11.10
C MET A 39 28.54 3.84 11.76
N THR A 40 29.41 4.08 12.75
CA THR A 40 30.06 3.02 13.53
C THR A 40 29.04 2.19 14.31
N ASN A 41 28.01 2.85 14.89
CA ASN A 41 26.95 2.15 15.60
C ASN A 41 26.07 1.34 14.65
N LEU A 42 25.69 1.90 13.52
CA LEU A 42 24.93 1.17 12.48
C LEU A 42 25.68 -0.08 12.03
N ARG A 43 26.99 0.04 11.75
CA ARG A 43 27.82 -1.09 11.34
C ARG A 43 27.89 -2.17 12.42
N ARG A 44 28.06 -1.78 13.69
CA ARG A 44 28.12 -2.73 14.81
C ARG A 44 26.77 -3.40 15.09
N ILE A 45 25.66 -2.73 14.81
CA ILE A 45 24.32 -3.35 14.89
C ILE A 45 24.17 -4.37 13.75
N GLU A 46 24.51 -4.02 12.52
CA GLU A 46 24.44 -4.95 11.39
C GLU A 46 25.35 -6.19 11.57
N SER A 47 26.54 -6.02 12.14
CA SER A 47 27.45 -7.15 12.43
C SER A 47 27.03 -8.02 13.62
N GLY A 48 26.00 -7.59 14.38
CA GLY A 48 25.59 -8.26 15.61
C GLY A 48 26.50 -8.00 16.82
N GLU A 49 27.53 -7.16 16.66
CA GLU A 49 28.43 -6.79 17.78
C GLU A 49 27.76 -5.92 18.85
N ARG A 50 26.63 -5.28 18.47
CA ARG A 50 25.89 -4.39 19.35
C ARG A 50 24.40 -4.58 19.18
N ILE A 51 23.70 -4.76 20.29
CA ILE A 51 22.24 -4.73 20.31
C ILE A 51 21.79 -3.25 20.27
N PRO A 52 20.86 -2.85 19.39
CA PRO A 52 20.33 -1.50 19.41
C PRO A 52 19.52 -1.25 20.68
N ARG A 53 19.52 -0.01 21.13
CA ARG A 53 18.59 0.44 22.16
C ARG A 53 17.18 0.51 21.60
N ILE A 54 16.15 0.47 22.45
CA ILE A 54 14.76 0.44 22.00
C ILE A 54 14.42 1.59 21.03
N TRP A 55 14.84 2.80 21.33
CA TRP A 55 14.59 3.95 20.45
C TRP A 55 15.38 3.90 19.13
N GLU A 56 16.56 3.26 19.11
CA GLU A 56 17.33 3.04 17.89
C GLU A 56 16.61 2.02 17.00
N ALA A 57 16.09 0.95 17.60
CA ALA A 57 15.31 -0.06 16.90
C ALA A 57 14.01 0.52 16.31
N THR A 58 13.32 1.37 17.08
CA THR A 58 12.10 2.05 16.62
C THR A 58 12.40 3.01 15.46
N ALA A 59 13.48 3.81 15.55
CA ALA A 59 13.90 4.71 14.48
C ALA A 59 14.27 3.95 13.19
N LEU A 60 14.96 2.82 13.30
CA LEU A 60 15.28 1.96 12.17
C LEU A 60 14.01 1.37 11.52
N ALA A 61 13.05 0.95 12.32
CA ALA A 61 11.77 0.43 11.87
C ALA A 61 10.96 1.49 11.11
N GLU A 62 10.86 2.69 11.66
CA GLU A 62 10.16 3.83 11.07
C GLU A 62 10.72 4.19 9.70
N VAL A 63 12.04 4.37 9.60
CA VAL A 63 12.71 4.78 8.36
C VAL A 63 12.64 3.69 7.29
N LEU A 64 12.67 2.42 7.67
CA LEU A 64 12.56 1.29 6.76
C LEU A 64 11.10 0.89 6.44
N GLY A 65 10.13 1.52 7.10
CA GLY A 65 8.71 1.25 6.87
C GLY A 65 8.28 -0.16 7.29
N VAL A 66 8.90 -0.72 8.33
CA VAL A 66 8.60 -2.08 8.84
C VAL A 66 8.26 -2.04 10.33
N PRO A 67 7.44 -2.97 10.84
CA PRO A 67 7.23 -3.08 12.28
C PRO A 67 8.54 -3.48 12.99
N VAL A 68 8.76 -2.97 14.21
CA VAL A 68 10.00 -3.24 14.95
C VAL A 68 10.20 -4.73 15.25
N GLU A 69 9.12 -5.48 15.37
CA GLU A 69 9.11 -6.93 15.56
C GLU A 69 9.76 -7.68 14.38
N ALA A 70 9.71 -7.10 13.17
CA ALA A 70 10.30 -7.69 11.98
C ALA A 70 11.83 -7.90 12.10
N PHE A 71 12.51 -7.16 12.98
CA PHE A 71 13.93 -7.38 13.25
C PHE A 71 14.20 -8.53 14.21
N THR A 72 13.18 -9.07 14.89
CA THR A 72 13.33 -10.09 15.95
C THR A 72 12.92 -11.50 15.50
N ILE A 73 12.33 -11.63 14.33
CA ILE A 73 11.90 -12.92 13.76
C ILE A 73 13.06 -13.59 13.00
N ASP A 74 12.93 -14.89 12.77
CA ASP A 74 13.91 -15.63 11.96
C ASP A 74 14.04 -14.99 10.56
N PRO A 75 15.26 -14.82 10.01
CA PRO A 75 15.45 -14.20 8.71
C PRO A 75 14.67 -14.86 7.55
N SER A 76 14.46 -16.17 7.60
CA SER A 76 13.63 -16.89 6.62
C SER A 76 12.15 -16.52 6.69
N ALA A 77 11.65 -16.26 7.90
CA ALA A 77 10.30 -15.75 8.12
C ALA A 77 10.17 -14.25 7.74
N SER A 78 11.26 -13.48 7.87
CA SER A 78 11.31 -12.08 7.43
C SER A 78 11.10 -11.95 5.92
N GLU A 79 11.69 -12.84 5.12
CA GLU A 79 11.48 -12.87 3.68
C GLU A 79 10.02 -13.18 3.31
N SER A 80 9.42 -14.14 4.00
CA SER A 80 8.00 -14.48 3.82
C SER A 80 7.07 -13.32 4.23
N LEU A 81 7.34 -12.67 5.35
CA LEU A 81 6.58 -11.50 5.83
C LEU A 81 6.66 -10.34 4.83
N ALA A 82 7.85 -10.09 4.30
CA ALA A 82 8.05 -9.07 3.29
C ALA A 82 7.22 -9.35 2.01
N GLY A 83 7.16 -10.61 1.57
CA GLY A 83 6.31 -11.01 0.45
C GLY A 83 4.82 -10.78 0.71
N VAL A 84 4.35 -11.04 1.93
CA VAL A 84 2.97 -10.74 2.33
C VAL A 84 2.71 -9.23 2.31
N THR A 85 3.63 -8.43 2.84
CA THR A 85 3.49 -6.95 2.87
C THR A 85 3.42 -6.38 1.46
N ASP A 86 4.24 -6.87 0.52
CA ASP A 86 4.21 -6.44 -0.87
C ASP A 86 2.88 -6.76 -1.55
N LYS A 87 2.36 -7.98 -1.31
CA LYS A 87 1.07 -8.37 -1.87
C LYS A 87 -0.11 -7.60 -1.27
N LEU A 88 -0.03 -7.24 0.00
CA LEU A 88 -1.02 -6.36 0.62
C LEU A 88 -0.99 -4.95 0.01
N SER A 89 0.19 -4.39 -0.22
CA SER A 89 0.34 -3.08 -0.88
C SER A 89 -0.23 -3.11 -2.30
N GLU A 90 0.13 -4.13 -3.09
CA GLU A 90 -0.41 -4.33 -4.45
C GLU A 90 -1.94 -4.44 -4.46
N LEU A 91 -2.50 -5.16 -3.49
CA LEU A 91 -3.95 -5.29 -3.34
C LEU A 91 -4.60 -3.95 -2.98
N THR A 92 -4.00 -3.18 -2.07
CA THR A 92 -4.50 -1.85 -1.69
C THR A 92 -4.52 -0.91 -2.89
N ASP A 93 -3.43 -0.81 -3.65
CA ASP A 93 -3.33 0.01 -4.86
C ASP A 93 -4.37 -0.37 -5.91
N THR A 94 -4.59 -1.68 -6.08
CA THR A 94 -5.58 -2.20 -7.03
C THR A 94 -6.99 -1.85 -6.59
N THR A 95 -7.27 -1.96 -5.29
CA THR A 95 -8.57 -1.61 -4.71
C THR A 95 -8.86 -0.11 -4.86
N GLU A 96 -7.88 0.75 -4.61
CA GLU A 96 -8.03 2.20 -4.80
C GLU A 96 -8.34 2.56 -6.25
N LYS A 97 -7.63 1.96 -7.22
CA LYS A 97 -7.90 2.15 -8.65
C LYS A 97 -9.31 1.68 -9.04
N PHE A 98 -9.73 0.55 -8.50
CA PHE A 98 -11.09 0.03 -8.73
C PHE A 98 -12.15 0.99 -8.19
N ILE A 99 -11.98 1.50 -6.96
CA ILE A 99 -12.89 2.48 -6.35
C ILE A 99 -12.95 3.77 -7.18
N ALA A 100 -11.81 4.27 -7.66
CA ALA A 100 -11.76 5.46 -8.50
C ALA A 100 -12.52 5.25 -9.82
N ALA A 101 -12.31 4.14 -10.51
CA ALA A 101 -13.01 3.79 -11.73
C ALA A 101 -14.52 3.60 -11.51
N ALA A 102 -14.94 2.98 -10.41
CA ALA A 102 -16.33 2.82 -10.04
C ALA A 102 -17.04 4.17 -9.81
N ASN A 103 -16.36 5.11 -9.14
CA ASN A 103 -16.88 6.46 -8.91
C ASN A 103 -17.02 7.24 -10.24
N GLU A 104 -16.06 7.12 -11.14
CA GLU A 104 -16.12 7.73 -12.48
C GLU A 104 -17.30 7.19 -13.28
N ALA A 105 -17.50 5.87 -13.29
CA ALA A 105 -18.64 5.24 -13.96
C ALA A 105 -19.98 5.68 -13.35
N LEU A 106 -20.06 5.83 -12.03
CA LEU A 106 -21.25 6.33 -11.34
C LEU A 106 -21.59 7.76 -11.77
N ASN A 107 -20.58 8.65 -11.78
CA ASN A 107 -20.75 10.04 -12.21
C ASN A 107 -21.22 10.14 -13.68
N ALA A 108 -20.67 9.31 -14.58
CA ALA A 108 -21.07 9.24 -15.97
C ALA A 108 -22.52 8.74 -16.12
N SER A 109 -22.90 7.74 -15.34
CA SER A 109 -24.29 7.21 -15.32
C SER A 109 -25.28 8.26 -14.85
N GLU A 110 -24.97 9.02 -13.80
CA GLU A 110 -25.81 10.12 -13.32
C GLU A 110 -25.92 11.25 -14.36
N ALA A 111 -24.82 11.59 -15.03
CA ALA A 111 -24.82 12.58 -16.09
C ALA A 111 -25.71 12.17 -17.27
N LEU A 112 -25.60 10.92 -17.72
CA LEU A 112 -26.43 10.36 -18.77
C LEU A 112 -27.93 10.37 -18.38
N SER A 113 -28.25 9.99 -17.15
CA SER A 113 -29.62 10.02 -16.62
C SER A 113 -30.22 11.44 -16.67
N ARG A 114 -29.43 12.45 -16.32
CA ARG A 114 -29.87 13.86 -16.40
C ARG A 114 -30.16 14.28 -17.84
N VAL A 115 -29.26 13.95 -18.78
CA VAL A 115 -29.41 14.28 -20.20
C VAL A 115 -30.62 13.60 -20.79
N ILE A 116 -30.90 12.33 -20.49
CA ILE A 116 -32.09 11.62 -20.93
C ILE A 116 -33.36 12.32 -20.40
N THR A 117 -33.40 12.69 -19.14
CA THR A 117 -34.54 13.38 -18.53
C THR A 117 -34.79 14.74 -19.18
N GLU A 118 -33.75 15.47 -19.52
CA GLU A 118 -33.86 16.78 -20.18
C GLU A 118 -34.32 16.62 -21.62
N ALA A 119 -33.85 15.64 -22.36
CA ALA A 119 -34.29 15.31 -23.71
C ALA A 119 -35.81 14.91 -23.76
N GLU A 120 -36.26 14.15 -22.77
CA GLU A 120 -37.68 13.81 -22.60
C GLU A 120 -38.57 15.04 -22.39
N ARG A 121 -38.11 15.98 -21.54
CA ARG A 121 -38.79 17.26 -21.31
C ARG A 121 -38.84 18.13 -22.56
N ALA A 122 -37.81 18.06 -23.40
CA ALA A 122 -37.74 18.74 -24.68
C ALA A 122 -38.58 18.10 -25.79
N GLY A 123 -39.27 16.98 -25.51
CA GLY A 123 -40.17 16.30 -26.45
C GLY A 123 -39.47 15.33 -27.41
N VAL A 124 -38.24 14.90 -27.10
CA VAL A 124 -37.56 13.87 -27.90
C VAL A 124 -38.32 12.55 -27.78
N PRO A 125 -38.67 11.91 -28.90
CA PRO A 125 -39.40 10.65 -28.89
C PRO A 125 -38.66 9.56 -28.10
N PRO A 126 -39.32 8.81 -27.19
CA PRO A 126 -38.70 7.76 -26.38
C PRO A 126 -37.93 6.70 -27.16
N LYS A 127 -38.35 6.44 -28.42
CA LYS A 127 -37.70 5.48 -29.33
C LYS A 127 -36.24 5.88 -29.66
N LEU A 128 -35.93 7.18 -29.70
CA LEU A 128 -34.58 7.68 -29.96
C LEU A 128 -33.65 7.61 -28.75
N LEU A 129 -34.24 7.44 -27.54
CA LEU A 129 -33.48 7.34 -26.27
C LEU A 129 -33.34 5.89 -25.81
N LEU A 130 -33.73 4.91 -26.60
CA LEU A 130 -33.81 3.51 -26.22
C LEU A 130 -32.42 2.95 -25.87
N GLU A 131 -31.46 3.20 -26.74
CA GLU A 131 -30.06 2.73 -26.57
C GLU A 131 -29.40 3.34 -25.32
N ALA A 132 -29.58 4.63 -25.10
CA ALA A 132 -29.04 5.31 -23.92
C ALA A 132 -29.67 4.77 -22.60
N ARG A 133 -30.96 4.42 -22.64
CA ARG A 133 -31.66 3.80 -21.50
C ARG A 133 -31.20 2.36 -21.24
N GLU A 134 -30.90 1.59 -22.26
CA GLU A 134 -30.35 0.24 -22.13
C GLU A 134 -28.96 0.29 -21.48
N GLN A 135 -28.10 1.14 -21.96
CA GLN A 135 -26.77 1.35 -21.38
C GLN A 135 -26.84 1.77 -19.90
N LEU A 136 -27.75 2.68 -19.57
CA LEU A 136 -27.97 3.11 -18.19
C LEU A 136 -28.42 1.94 -17.29
N ARG A 137 -29.26 1.05 -17.80
CA ARG A 137 -29.74 -0.13 -17.07
C ARG A 137 -28.63 -1.16 -16.84
N GLU A 138 -27.79 -1.41 -17.86
CA GLU A 138 -26.65 -2.31 -17.75
C GLU A 138 -25.64 -1.81 -16.70
N CYS A 139 -25.29 -0.52 -16.73
CA CYS A 139 -24.43 0.09 -15.72
C CYS A 139 -25.03 -0.03 -14.31
N GLY A 140 -26.33 0.21 -14.15
CA GLY A 140 -27.04 0.07 -12.88
C GLY A 140 -27.09 -1.36 -12.35
N GLY A 141 -27.23 -2.35 -13.24
CA GLY A 141 -27.20 -3.79 -12.89
C GLY A 141 -25.85 -4.24 -12.36
N ILE A 142 -24.78 -3.88 -13.06
CA ILE A 142 -23.39 -4.21 -12.64
C ILE A 142 -23.06 -3.62 -11.26
N MET A 143 -23.55 -2.40 -10.96
CA MET A 143 -23.33 -1.76 -9.66
C MET A 143 -24.17 -2.37 -8.54
N ALA A 144 -25.36 -2.87 -8.83
CA ALA A 144 -26.20 -3.55 -7.84
C ALA A 144 -25.61 -4.91 -7.44
N ASP A 145 -25.12 -5.69 -8.40
CA ASP A 145 -24.49 -6.99 -8.16
C ASP A 145 -23.19 -6.86 -7.34
N ASN A 146 -22.39 -5.82 -7.60
CA ASN A 146 -21.16 -5.56 -6.84
C ASN A 146 -21.43 -5.10 -5.39
N ARG A 147 -22.56 -4.44 -5.10
CA ARG A 147 -22.93 -4.10 -3.71
C ARG A 147 -23.25 -5.33 -2.85
N LEU A 148 -23.77 -6.39 -3.45
CA LEU A 148 -24.06 -7.65 -2.75
C LEU A 148 -22.81 -8.50 -2.50
N ALA A 149 -21.72 -8.27 -3.25
CA ALA A 149 -20.46 -9.00 -3.08
C ALA A 149 -19.55 -8.44 -1.98
N ILE A 150 -19.86 -7.26 -1.43
CA ILE A 150 -19.05 -6.57 -0.40
C ILE A 150 -19.69 -6.65 1.01
N GLN A 151 -20.85 -7.29 1.15
CA GLN A 151 -21.47 -7.60 2.45
C GLN A 151 -21.11 -9.02 2.91
#